data_af505bee44f8e0ab923d00941ec37793
#
_entry.id   af505bee44f8e0ab923d00941ec37793
#
_cell.length_a   1.000
_cell.length_b   1.000
_cell.length_c   1.000
_cell.angle_alpha   90.00
_cell.angle_beta   90.00
_cell.angle_gamma   90.00
#
_symmetry.space_group_name_H-M   'P 1'
#
loop_
_entity.id
_entity.type
_entity.pdbx_description
1 polymer ?
#
loop_
_entity_poly.entity_id
_entity_poly.type
_entity_poly.pdbx_seq_one_letter_code
_entity_poly.pdbx_strand_id
1 'polypeptide(L)'
;MAHVIDFKEAGFDSVLDELEWRGLISQSTDRDRLAEALNGEPVSYYCGFDPTAASLHIGNLVQLINMRHLQAAGHHPIALVGGATGLIGDPRQSGERTLNPKDVVAGWAERLKKQIGGILETDGDNPVRFVSNYDWTASMTVIDFLRDVGKNFRLGTMLAKDTVARRLNSEEGISFTEFSYQVLQGNDFLHLFDEYHCVLEHNTATGAFTTVPARSLSFFNSSPRSATSRKTLVSSVPR
;
A
#
# COMPACT_ATOMS: atom_id res chain seq x y z
N MET A 1 -23.32 -3.90 7.82
CA MET A 1 -22.08 -4.46 7.25
C MET A 1 -22.43 -5.41 6.13
N ALA A 2 -21.68 -5.40 5.03
CA ALA A 2 -21.85 -6.42 4.00
C ALA A 2 -21.36 -7.75 4.58
N HIS A 3 -22.22 -8.75 4.63
CA HIS A 3 -21.87 -10.10 5.04
C HIS A 3 -21.01 -10.71 3.91
N VAL A 4 -19.75 -10.94 4.16
CA VAL A 4 -18.88 -11.73 3.28
C VAL A 4 -18.91 -13.16 3.82
N ILE A 5 -19.27 -14.08 2.96
CA ILE A 5 -19.24 -15.51 3.26
C ILE A 5 -17.77 -15.91 3.36
N ASP A 6 -17.40 -16.65 4.38
CA ASP A 6 -16.06 -17.22 4.53
C ASP A 6 -15.73 -18.10 3.30
N PHE A 7 -14.47 -18.09 2.83
CA PHE A 7 -14.06 -18.80 1.63
C PHE A 7 -14.33 -20.33 1.74
N LYS A 8 -14.25 -20.91 2.94
CA LYS A 8 -14.56 -22.34 3.18
C LYS A 8 -16.04 -22.63 3.02
N GLU A 9 -16.92 -21.73 3.53
CA GLU A 9 -18.37 -21.85 3.33
C GLU A 9 -18.74 -21.68 1.85
N ALA A 10 -17.97 -20.89 1.10
CA ALA A 10 -18.12 -20.73 -0.34
C ALA A 10 -17.54 -21.89 -1.16
N GLY A 11 -16.89 -22.87 -0.51
CA GLY A 11 -16.38 -24.08 -1.15
C GLY A 11 -14.98 -23.93 -1.77
N PHE A 12 -14.18 -22.95 -1.33
CA PHE A 12 -12.80 -22.79 -1.76
C PHE A 12 -11.82 -23.39 -0.75
N ASP A 13 -10.68 -23.89 -1.24
CA ASP A 13 -9.63 -24.47 -0.41
C ASP A 13 -8.83 -23.38 0.33
N SER A 14 -8.73 -22.18 -0.25
CA SER A 14 -8.05 -21.04 0.34
C SER A 14 -8.69 -19.71 -0.06
N VAL A 15 -8.41 -18.65 0.70
CA VAL A 15 -8.83 -17.29 0.33
C VAL A 15 -8.16 -16.84 -0.97
N LEU A 16 -6.94 -17.29 -1.25
CA LEU A 16 -6.25 -17.01 -2.49
C LEU A 16 -6.98 -17.60 -3.70
N ASP A 17 -7.45 -18.86 -3.60
CA ASP A 17 -8.20 -19.51 -4.67
C ASP A 17 -9.52 -18.78 -4.93
N GLU A 18 -10.19 -18.32 -3.88
CA GLU A 18 -11.39 -17.50 -4.00
C GLU A 18 -11.13 -16.20 -4.73
N LEU A 19 -10.08 -15.45 -4.32
CA LEU A 19 -9.72 -14.18 -4.92
C LEU A 19 -9.31 -14.34 -6.40
N GLU A 20 -8.57 -15.39 -6.74
CA GLU A 20 -8.19 -15.72 -8.12
C GLU A 20 -9.44 -16.09 -8.95
N TRP A 21 -10.33 -16.93 -8.42
CA TRP A 21 -11.56 -17.28 -9.12
C TRP A 21 -12.46 -16.08 -9.38
N ARG A 22 -12.50 -15.11 -8.47
CA ARG A 22 -13.24 -13.86 -8.64
C ARG A 22 -12.57 -12.86 -9.58
N GLY A 23 -11.33 -13.13 -10.02
CA GLY A 23 -10.56 -12.20 -10.85
C GLY A 23 -10.09 -10.95 -10.08
N LEU A 24 -9.95 -11.06 -8.76
CA LEU A 24 -9.58 -9.97 -7.88
C LEU A 24 -8.06 -9.81 -7.71
N ILE A 25 -7.26 -10.74 -8.24
CA ILE A 25 -5.81 -10.68 -8.28
C ILE A 25 -5.37 -10.48 -9.72
N SER A 26 -4.76 -9.33 -10.00
CA SER A 26 -4.24 -9.04 -11.35
C SER A 26 -2.78 -9.46 -11.51
N GLN A 27 -1.97 -9.28 -10.48
CA GLN A 27 -0.55 -9.57 -10.45
C GLN A 27 -0.06 -9.86 -9.03
N SER A 28 1.07 -10.55 -8.91
CA SER A 28 1.81 -10.72 -7.67
C SER A 28 3.30 -10.64 -7.94
N THR A 29 4.07 -10.09 -7.02
CA THR A 29 5.54 -10.10 -7.10
C THR A 29 6.12 -11.50 -7.03
N ASP A 30 5.44 -12.39 -6.28
CA ASP A 30 5.81 -13.80 -6.10
C ASP A 30 4.54 -14.55 -5.65
N ARG A 31 3.96 -15.34 -6.55
CA ARG A 31 2.71 -16.04 -6.27
C ARG A 31 2.87 -17.13 -5.22
N ASP A 32 3.99 -17.84 -5.22
CA ASP A 32 4.20 -18.95 -4.27
C ASP A 32 4.33 -18.39 -2.85
N ARG A 33 5.03 -17.28 -2.67
CA ARG A 33 5.10 -16.58 -1.39
C ARG A 33 3.78 -15.96 -0.97
N LEU A 34 2.99 -15.46 -1.90
CA LEU A 34 1.66 -14.97 -1.60
C LEU A 34 0.79 -16.12 -1.09
N ALA A 35 0.85 -17.29 -1.73
CA ALA A 35 0.15 -18.48 -1.28
C ALA A 35 0.63 -18.96 0.10
N GLU A 36 1.95 -18.98 0.34
CA GLU A 36 2.53 -19.31 1.64
C GLU A 36 2.04 -18.34 2.73
N ALA A 37 2.04 -17.02 2.45
CA ALA A 37 1.60 -16.01 3.40
C ALA A 37 0.10 -16.09 3.72
N LEU A 38 -0.75 -16.33 2.71
CA LEU A 38 -2.21 -16.36 2.90
C LEU A 38 -2.74 -17.71 3.38
N ASN A 39 -2.00 -18.79 3.24
CA ASN A 39 -2.38 -20.13 3.74
C ASN A 39 -1.70 -20.47 5.08
N GLY A 40 -0.81 -19.62 5.58
CA GLY A 40 -0.11 -19.77 6.85
C GLY A 40 -0.84 -19.13 8.02
N GLU A 41 -0.06 -18.73 9.03
CA GLU A 41 -0.57 -17.95 10.15
C GLU A 41 -1.09 -16.58 9.68
N PRO A 42 -2.07 -15.97 10.40
CA PRO A 42 -2.59 -14.65 10.10
C PRO A 42 -1.48 -13.61 9.91
N VAL A 43 -1.48 -12.90 8.79
CA VAL A 43 -0.50 -11.85 8.48
C VAL A 43 -1.14 -10.49 8.44
N SER A 44 -0.36 -9.46 8.80
CA SER A 44 -0.75 -8.07 8.57
C SER A 44 -0.52 -7.69 7.12
N TYR A 45 -1.51 -7.05 6.53
CA TYR A 45 -1.46 -6.52 5.16
C TYR A 45 -2.03 -5.11 5.11
N TYR A 46 -1.59 -4.30 4.14
CA TYR A 46 -2.14 -2.96 3.99
C TYR A 46 -2.62 -2.66 2.58
N CYS A 47 -3.52 -1.69 2.51
CA CYS A 47 -3.93 -1.04 1.28
C CYS A 47 -3.95 0.47 1.49
N GLY A 48 -3.39 1.23 0.54
CA GLY A 48 -3.32 2.68 0.60
C GLY A 48 -4.51 3.34 -0.09
N PHE A 49 -5.05 4.39 0.52
CA PHE A 49 -6.16 5.19 0.01
C PHE A 49 -5.81 6.68 0.10
N ASP A 50 -5.42 7.27 -1.03
CA ASP A 50 -5.11 8.69 -1.08
C ASP A 50 -6.39 9.55 -1.10
N PRO A 51 -6.52 10.53 -0.20
CA PRO A 51 -7.65 11.44 -0.15
C PRO A 51 -7.54 12.51 -1.26
N THR A 52 -7.71 12.08 -2.50
CA THR A 52 -7.70 12.95 -3.69
C THR A 52 -9.09 13.47 -4.07
N ALA A 53 -10.13 13.02 -3.36
CA ALA A 53 -11.51 13.45 -3.47
C ALA A 53 -12.26 13.20 -2.15
N ALA A 54 -13.44 13.79 -2.02
CA ALA A 54 -14.28 13.68 -0.82
C ALA A 54 -14.92 12.29 -0.62
N SER A 55 -14.76 11.38 -1.58
CA SER A 55 -15.39 10.05 -1.60
C SER A 55 -14.49 9.05 -2.31
N LEU A 56 -14.55 7.80 -1.88
CA LEU A 56 -14.01 6.64 -2.59
C LEU A 56 -14.71 6.48 -3.95
N HIS A 57 -14.02 5.92 -4.91
CA HIS A 57 -14.55 5.54 -6.22
C HIS A 57 -14.63 4.01 -6.36
N ILE A 58 -15.23 3.53 -7.47
CA ILE A 58 -15.46 2.11 -7.69
C ILE A 58 -14.18 1.25 -7.65
N GLY A 59 -13.04 1.80 -8.09
CA GLY A 59 -11.75 1.11 -7.98
C GLY A 59 -11.32 0.87 -6.53
N ASN A 60 -11.58 1.82 -5.63
CA ASN A 60 -11.33 1.62 -4.20
C ASN A 60 -12.29 0.58 -3.59
N LEU A 61 -13.53 0.50 -4.08
CA LEU A 61 -14.49 -0.50 -3.61
C LEU A 61 -14.00 -1.93 -3.89
N VAL A 62 -13.45 -2.17 -5.08
CA VAL A 62 -12.86 -3.48 -5.43
C VAL A 62 -11.74 -3.85 -4.43
N GLN A 63 -10.90 -2.89 -4.07
CA GLN A 63 -9.83 -3.12 -3.10
C GLN A 63 -10.36 -3.40 -1.69
N LEU A 64 -11.39 -2.69 -1.28
CA LEU A 64 -12.04 -2.91 0.01
C LEU A 64 -12.74 -4.28 0.08
N ILE A 65 -13.30 -4.76 -1.03
CA ILE A 65 -13.83 -6.12 -1.13
C ILE A 65 -12.71 -7.14 -0.93
N ASN A 66 -11.56 -6.97 -1.60
CA ASN A 66 -10.39 -7.82 -1.36
C ASN A 66 -9.96 -7.80 0.10
N MET A 67 -9.82 -6.61 0.68
CA MET A 67 -9.49 -6.46 2.10
C MET A 67 -10.49 -7.16 3.00
N ARG A 68 -11.78 -7.11 2.67
CA ARG A 68 -12.83 -7.74 3.46
C ARG A 68 -12.77 -9.26 3.40
N HIS A 69 -12.45 -9.86 2.23
CA HIS A 69 -12.22 -11.29 2.11
C HIS A 69 -11.00 -11.74 2.93
N LEU A 70 -9.89 -11.03 2.85
CA LEU A 70 -8.71 -11.32 3.66
C LEU A 70 -8.96 -11.15 5.16
N GLN A 71 -9.73 -10.13 5.56
CA GLN A 71 -10.13 -9.92 6.95
C GLN A 71 -11.01 -11.06 7.45
N ALA A 72 -11.98 -11.54 6.65
CA ALA A 72 -12.83 -12.67 6.99
C ALA A 72 -12.03 -13.98 7.10
N ALA A 73 -10.95 -14.11 6.33
CA ALA A 73 -10.01 -15.23 6.42
C ALA A 73 -9.07 -15.15 7.64
N GLY A 74 -9.16 -14.11 8.46
CA GLY A 74 -8.39 -13.93 9.70
C GLY A 74 -7.13 -13.07 9.57
N HIS A 75 -6.77 -12.59 8.36
CA HIS A 75 -5.63 -11.70 8.18
C HIS A 75 -5.93 -10.28 8.67
N HIS A 76 -4.90 -9.56 9.14
CA HIS A 76 -5.04 -8.28 9.86
C HIS A 76 -4.97 -7.08 8.91
N PRO A 77 -6.09 -6.41 8.59
CA PRO A 77 -6.14 -5.29 7.66
C PRO A 77 -5.59 -4.00 8.25
N ILE A 78 -4.74 -3.31 7.49
CA ILE A 78 -4.31 -1.94 7.74
C ILE A 78 -4.80 -1.07 6.59
N ALA A 79 -5.68 -0.13 6.88
CA ALA A 79 -6.11 0.89 5.93
C ALA A 79 -5.21 2.12 6.08
N LEU A 80 -4.26 2.29 5.16
CA LEU A 80 -3.38 3.45 5.11
C LEU A 80 -4.10 4.60 4.41
N VAL A 81 -4.46 5.64 5.15
CA VAL A 81 -4.96 6.88 4.56
C VAL A 81 -3.79 7.78 4.22
N GLY A 82 -3.64 8.10 2.94
CA GLY A 82 -2.51 8.83 2.39
C GLY A 82 -2.52 10.32 2.74
N GLY A 83 -2.36 10.68 4.03
CA GLY A 83 -2.34 12.06 4.48
C GLY A 83 -1.17 12.86 3.92
N ALA A 84 0.01 12.26 3.76
CA ALA A 84 1.17 12.87 3.12
C ALA A 84 1.14 12.69 1.59
N THR A 85 0.91 11.47 1.11
CA THR A 85 0.86 11.13 -0.32
C THR A 85 -0.30 11.84 -1.03
N GLY A 86 -1.43 12.03 -0.37
CA GLY A 86 -2.56 12.79 -0.89
C GLY A 86 -2.29 14.28 -1.10
N LEU A 87 -1.28 14.85 -0.41
CA LEU A 87 -0.81 16.23 -0.63
C LEU A 87 0.09 16.36 -1.86
N ILE A 88 0.69 15.26 -2.31
CA ILE A 88 1.62 15.22 -3.45
C ILE A 88 0.92 14.68 -4.69
N GLY A 89 0.20 13.58 -4.54
CA GLY A 89 -0.55 12.88 -5.59
C GLY A 89 0.30 11.90 -6.39
N ASP A 90 -0.26 10.73 -6.62
CA ASP A 90 0.31 9.70 -7.48
C ASP A 90 0.38 10.18 -8.95
N PRO A 91 1.50 9.96 -9.66
CA PRO A 91 1.63 10.33 -11.07
C PRO A 91 0.49 9.78 -11.94
N ARG A 92 -0.19 10.67 -12.68
CA ARG A 92 -1.21 10.31 -13.66
C ARG A 92 -0.58 9.91 -14.99
N GLN A 93 -1.34 9.24 -15.82
CA GLN A 93 -0.91 8.93 -17.19
C GLN A 93 -0.74 10.19 -18.06
N SER A 94 -1.49 11.25 -17.76
CA SER A 94 -1.41 12.55 -18.43
C SER A 94 -1.69 13.68 -17.44
N GLY A 95 -0.99 14.79 -17.56
CA GLY A 95 -1.15 16.02 -16.78
C GLY A 95 -0.64 15.91 -15.33
N GLU A 96 -0.22 17.02 -14.78
CA GLU A 96 0.15 17.11 -13.36
C GLU A 96 -1.10 17.26 -12.48
N ARG A 97 -1.04 16.75 -11.25
CA ARG A 97 -2.14 16.92 -10.29
C ARG A 97 -2.14 18.35 -9.73
N THR A 98 -3.34 18.92 -9.61
CA THR A 98 -3.53 20.10 -8.80
C THR A 98 -3.40 19.72 -7.33
N LEU A 99 -2.52 20.42 -6.60
CA LEU A 99 -2.32 20.19 -5.18
C LEU A 99 -3.48 20.83 -4.38
N ASN A 100 -4.10 20.05 -3.53
CA ASN A 100 -5.19 20.51 -2.67
C ASN A 100 -4.64 21.12 -1.36
N PRO A 101 -5.35 22.10 -0.74
CA PRO A 101 -5.01 22.59 0.60
C PRO A 101 -5.00 21.48 1.64
N LYS A 102 -4.11 21.60 2.63
CA LYS A 102 -3.90 20.58 3.68
C LYS A 102 -5.17 20.27 4.48
N ASP A 103 -5.95 21.30 4.81
CA ASP A 103 -7.20 21.16 5.55
C ASP A 103 -8.28 20.44 4.74
N VAL A 104 -8.32 20.65 3.44
CA VAL A 104 -9.22 19.93 2.52
C VAL A 104 -8.86 18.45 2.47
N VAL A 105 -7.58 18.14 2.30
CA VAL A 105 -7.07 16.75 2.28
C VAL A 105 -7.35 16.05 3.61
N ALA A 106 -7.11 16.74 4.74
CA ALA A 106 -7.43 16.21 6.07
C ALA A 106 -8.93 15.91 6.23
N GLY A 107 -9.80 16.82 5.78
CA GLY A 107 -11.24 16.61 5.80
C GLY A 107 -11.70 15.43 4.93
N TRP A 108 -11.07 15.23 3.78
CA TRP A 108 -11.33 14.07 2.92
C TRP A 108 -10.82 12.77 3.56
N ALA A 109 -9.65 12.79 4.19
CA ALA A 109 -9.11 11.64 4.89
C ALA A 109 -10.09 11.08 5.93
N GLU A 110 -10.71 11.93 6.73
CA GLU A 110 -11.72 11.51 7.72
C GLU A 110 -12.98 10.93 7.05
N ARG A 111 -13.40 11.48 5.91
CA ARG A 111 -14.54 10.92 5.15
C ARG A 111 -14.22 9.53 4.58
N LEU A 112 -13.00 9.35 4.06
CA LEU A 112 -12.54 8.05 3.55
C LEU A 112 -12.50 7.01 4.67
N LYS A 113 -11.94 7.33 5.84
CA LYS A 113 -11.94 6.45 7.02
C LYS A 113 -13.35 5.97 7.36
N LYS A 114 -14.31 6.89 7.39
CA LYS A 114 -15.72 6.55 7.67
C LYS A 114 -16.32 5.61 6.62
N GLN A 115 -16.02 5.82 5.33
CA GLN A 115 -16.51 4.96 4.25
C GLN A 115 -15.86 3.58 4.30
N ILE A 116 -14.55 3.49 4.55
CA ILE A 116 -13.81 2.25 4.72
C ILE A 116 -14.37 1.44 5.90
N GLY A 117 -14.60 2.09 7.04
CA GLY A 117 -15.22 1.46 8.23
C GLY A 117 -16.67 1.03 8.05
N GLY A 118 -17.35 1.47 6.98
CA GLY A 118 -18.66 0.95 6.59
C GLY A 118 -18.58 -0.39 5.85
N ILE A 119 -17.40 -0.80 5.40
CA ILE A 119 -17.16 -2.04 4.63
C ILE A 119 -16.35 -3.05 5.42
N LEU A 120 -15.24 -2.60 6.03
CA LEU A 120 -14.38 -3.43 6.88
C LEU A 120 -14.92 -3.48 8.32
N GLU A 121 -14.63 -4.55 9.03
CA GLU A 121 -14.93 -4.63 10.45
C GLU A 121 -14.03 -3.68 11.24
N THR A 122 -14.65 -2.86 12.08
CA THR A 122 -13.98 -1.89 12.96
C THR A 122 -13.94 -2.32 14.42
N ASP A 123 -14.66 -3.38 14.75
CA ASP A 123 -14.83 -3.92 16.10
C ASP A 123 -14.54 -5.43 16.08
N GLY A 124 -14.52 -6.08 17.26
CA GLY A 124 -14.33 -7.52 17.39
C GLY A 124 -12.86 -7.91 17.49
N ASP A 125 -12.56 -9.17 17.15
CA ASP A 125 -11.24 -9.77 17.37
C ASP A 125 -10.21 -9.39 16.28
N ASN A 126 -10.66 -8.97 15.11
CA ASN A 126 -9.81 -8.62 13.97
C ASN A 126 -10.23 -7.30 13.30
N PRO A 127 -10.23 -6.17 14.04
CA PRO A 127 -10.66 -4.89 13.51
C PRO A 127 -9.64 -4.32 12.52
N VAL A 128 -10.13 -3.54 11.52
CA VAL A 128 -9.24 -2.78 10.65
C VAL A 128 -8.48 -1.71 11.45
N ARG A 129 -7.17 -1.65 11.23
CA ARG A 129 -6.33 -0.59 11.77
C ARG A 129 -6.24 0.57 10.77
N PHE A 130 -6.64 1.76 11.19
CA PHE A 130 -6.45 2.98 10.41
C PHE A 130 -5.13 3.65 10.78
N VAL A 131 -4.33 3.99 9.77
CA VAL A 131 -3.08 4.73 9.92
C VAL A 131 -3.00 5.85 8.90
N SER A 132 -2.20 6.88 9.17
CA SER A 132 -1.93 7.96 8.23
C SER A 132 -0.43 8.10 8.01
N ASN A 133 0.02 8.10 6.76
CA ASN A 133 1.44 8.31 6.46
C ASN A 133 1.90 9.75 6.76
N TYR A 134 1.00 10.66 7.03
CA TYR A 134 1.33 12.00 7.52
C TYR A 134 2.01 11.94 8.90
N ASP A 135 1.63 10.98 9.74
CA ASP A 135 2.09 10.88 11.13
C ASP A 135 3.61 10.63 11.22
N TRP A 136 4.18 9.85 10.30
CA TRP A 136 5.63 9.57 10.28
C TRP A 136 6.39 10.41 9.25
N THR A 137 5.69 10.94 8.22
CA THR A 137 6.34 11.71 7.16
C THR A 137 6.48 13.18 7.53
N ALA A 138 5.48 13.79 8.20
CA ALA A 138 5.46 15.22 8.49
C ALA A 138 6.58 15.68 9.44
N SER A 139 7.06 14.80 10.31
CA SER A 139 8.15 15.09 11.26
C SER A 139 9.55 14.87 10.66
N MET A 140 9.65 14.24 9.49
CA MET A 140 10.92 13.95 8.83
C MET A 140 11.49 15.21 8.18
N THR A 141 12.75 15.54 8.52
CA THR A 141 13.40 16.65 7.83
C THR A 141 13.78 16.27 6.40
N VAL A 142 13.92 17.25 5.52
CA VAL A 142 14.38 17.03 4.13
C VAL A 142 15.71 16.30 4.10
N ILE A 143 16.62 16.63 5.02
CA ILE A 143 17.94 16.00 5.09
C ILE A 143 17.83 14.54 5.50
N ASP A 144 17.01 14.23 6.50
CA ASP A 144 16.80 12.84 6.94
C ASP A 144 16.11 12.02 5.84
N PHE A 145 15.11 12.60 5.17
CA PHE A 145 14.45 11.96 4.05
C PHE A 145 15.44 11.60 2.92
N LEU A 146 16.27 12.54 2.49
CA LEU A 146 17.25 12.30 1.42
C LEU A 146 18.34 11.30 1.86
N ARG A 147 18.85 11.45 3.09
CA ARG A 147 19.95 10.67 3.63
C ARG A 147 19.54 9.24 3.96
N ASP A 148 18.41 9.04 4.62
CA ASP A 148 18.01 7.76 5.19
C ASP A 148 17.02 6.98 4.34
N VAL A 149 16.16 7.68 3.60
CA VAL A 149 15.20 7.09 2.69
C VAL A 149 15.70 7.15 1.26
N GLY A 150 15.94 8.35 0.73
CA GLY A 150 16.25 8.60 -0.69
C GLY A 150 17.47 7.81 -1.21
N LYS A 151 18.51 7.65 -0.39
CA LYS A 151 19.73 6.87 -0.77
C LYS A 151 19.46 5.43 -1.18
N ASN A 152 18.34 4.85 -0.75
CA ASN A 152 17.97 3.46 -1.04
C ASN A 152 17.29 3.30 -2.39
N PHE A 153 16.82 4.38 -2.99
CA PHE A 153 16.15 4.37 -4.28
C PHE A 153 17.13 4.63 -5.43
N ARG A 154 17.07 3.78 -6.45
CA ARG A 154 17.93 3.91 -7.65
C ARG A 154 17.17 4.59 -8.76
N LEU A 155 17.64 5.76 -9.21
CA LEU A 155 17.00 6.56 -10.25
C LEU A 155 16.72 5.74 -11.50
N GLY A 156 17.69 4.93 -11.97
CA GLY A 156 17.51 4.09 -13.15
C GLY A 156 16.32 3.15 -13.04
N THR A 157 16.10 2.53 -11.87
CA THR A 157 14.96 1.65 -11.62
C THR A 157 13.65 2.45 -11.58
N MET A 158 13.66 3.62 -10.95
CA MET A 158 12.47 4.46 -10.84
C MET A 158 12.05 5.03 -12.21
N LEU A 159 13.01 5.47 -13.01
CA LEU A 159 12.79 6.02 -14.35
C LEU A 159 12.32 4.96 -15.36
N ALA A 160 12.65 3.70 -15.12
CA ALA A 160 12.23 2.58 -15.98
C ALA A 160 10.78 2.15 -15.80
N LYS A 161 10.07 2.66 -14.77
CA LYS A 161 8.63 2.36 -14.61
C LYS A 161 7.83 2.95 -15.78
N ASP A 162 6.93 2.16 -16.36
CA ASP A 162 6.16 2.53 -17.56
C ASP A 162 5.42 3.87 -17.45
N THR A 163 4.82 4.13 -16.29
CA THR A 163 4.11 5.40 -16.04
C THR A 163 5.07 6.58 -16.01
N VAL A 164 6.23 6.43 -15.36
CA VAL A 164 7.27 7.46 -15.28
C VAL A 164 7.92 7.68 -16.65
N ALA A 165 8.30 6.59 -17.34
CA ALA A 165 8.93 6.68 -18.67
C ALA A 165 8.01 7.38 -19.68
N ARG A 166 6.70 7.07 -19.68
CA ARG A 166 5.72 7.75 -20.54
C ARG A 166 5.62 9.24 -20.25
N ARG A 167 5.58 9.61 -18.95
CA ARG A 167 5.50 11.01 -18.54
C ARG A 167 6.77 11.79 -18.86
N LEU A 168 7.96 11.21 -18.69
CA LEU A 168 9.23 11.83 -19.05
C LEU A 168 9.33 12.16 -20.55
N ASN A 169 8.70 11.34 -21.40
CA ASN A 169 8.66 11.52 -22.85
C ASN A 169 7.46 12.36 -23.34
N SER A 170 6.60 12.84 -22.44
CA SER A 170 5.49 13.74 -22.79
C SER A 170 5.96 15.20 -22.81
N GLU A 171 5.21 16.08 -23.48
CA GLU A 171 5.52 17.52 -23.54
C GLU A 171 5.52 18.18 -22.15
N GLU A 172 4.64 17.70 -21.23
CA GLU A 172 4.52 18.25 -19.89
C GLU A 172 5.60 17.72 -18.92
N GLY A 173 6.18 16.56 -19.22
CA GLY A 173 7.13 15.91 -18.34
C GLY A 173 6.51 15.40 -17.02
N ILE A 174 7.34 15.19 -16.01
CA ILE A 174 6.95 14.82 -14.66
C ILE A 174 7.66 15.73 -13.66
N SER A 175 6.95 16.31 -12.70
CA SER A 175 7.57 17.10 -11.65
C SER A 175 8.33 16.21 -10.66
N PHE A 176 9.33 16.79 -9.98
CA PHE A 176 10.03 16.08 -8.90
C PHE A 176 9.06 15.69 -7.76
N THR A 177 8.04 16.49 -7.53
CA THR A 177 6.98 16.21 -6.55
C THR A 177 6.26 14.89 -6.87
N GLU A 178 5.71 14.75 -8.08
CA GLU A 178 5.06 13.51 -8.52
C GLU A 178 6.04 12.33 -8.55
N PHE A 179 7.28 12.57 -9.03
CA PHE A 179 8.32 11.53 -9.06
C PHE A 179 8.66 11.00 -7.68
N SER A 180 8.67 11.87 -6.65
CA SER A 180 8.97 11.53 -5.26
C SER A 180 7.90 10.65 -4.60
N TYR A 181 6.69 10.57 -5.15
CA TYR A 181 5.59 9.74 -4.62
C TYR A 181 6.02 8.30 -4.37
N GLN A 182 6.77 7.71 -5.31
CA GLN A 182 7.27 6.34 -5.18
C GLN A 182 8.20 6.14 -3.96
N VAL A 183 8.95 7.20 -3.60
CA VAL A 183 9.86 7.16 -2.44
C VAL A 183 9.06 7.16 -1.15
N LEU A 184 7.99 7.96 -1.09
CA LEU A 184 7.08 7.99 0.05
C LEU A 184 6.37 6.64 0.23
N GLN A 185 5.81 6.07 -0.84
CA GLN A 185 5.15 4.76 -0.79
C GLN A 185 6.09 3.65 -0.30
N GLY A 186 7.34 3.63 -0.78
CA GLY A 186 8.32 2.66 -0.29
C GLY A 186 8.72 2.88 1.17
N ASN A 187 8.73 4.14 1.65
CA ASN A 187 8.93 4.47 3.06
C ASN A 187 7.73 4.05 3.92
N ASP A 188 6.51 4.18 3.40
CA ASP A 188 5.29 3.74 4.07
C ASP A 188 5.34 2.23 4.33
N PHE A 189 5.68 1.44 3.31
CA PHE A 189 5.80 -0.01 3.48
C PHE A 189 6.86 -0.39 4.51
N LEU A 190 8.02 0.27 4.50
CA LEU A 190 9.06 0.05 5.50
C LEU A 190 8.55 0.37 6.91
N HIS A 191 7.89 1.51 7.10
CA HIS A 191 7.33 1.90 8.39
C HIS A 191 6.28 0.90 8.89
N LEU A 192 5.36 0.48 8.01
CA LEU A 192 4.34 -0.50 8.34
C LEU A 192 4.92 -1.87 8.69
N PHE A 193 6.02 -2.26 8.02
CA PHE A 193 6.74 -3.47 8.37
C PHE A 193 7.39 -3.36 9.75
N ASP A 194 8.11 -2.27 10.04
CA ASP A 194 8.82 -2.06 11.29
C ASP A 194 7.85 -1.97 12.50
N GLU A 195 6.72 -1.29 12.36
CA GLU A 195 5.80 -1.00 13.47
C GLU A 195 4.67 -2.02 13.62
N TYR A 196 4.20 -2.61 12.51
CA TYR A 196 3.00 -3.47 12.51
C TYR A 196 3.26 -4.86 11.94
N HIS A 197 4.53 -5.20 11.64
CA HIS A 197 4.90 -6.47 10.99
C HIS A 197 4.11 -6.75 9.70
N CYS A 198 3.80 -5.68 8.96
CA CYS A 198 3.05 -5.76 7.73
C CYS A 198 3.93 -6.36 6.62
N VAL A 199 3.58 -7.53 6.14
CA VAL A 199 4.37 -8.29 5.16
C VAL A 199 3.79 -8.28 3.75
N LEU A 200 2.58 -7.73 3.59
CA LEU A 200 1.85 -7.76 2.33
C LEU A 200 1.24 -6.40 2.03
N GLU A 201 1.51 -5.88 0.82
CA GLU A 201 0.83 -4.72 0.24
C GLU A 201 -0.16 -5.17 -0.80
N HIS A 202 -1.38 -4.65 -0.74
CA HIS A 202 -2.35 -4.72 -1.82
C HIS A 202 -2.45 -3.36 -2.50
N ASN A 203 -1.96 -3.27 -3.73
CA ASN A 203 -1.88 -2.01 -4.46
C ASN A 203 -3.23 -1.61 -5.08
N THR A 204 -3.72 -0.41 -4.76
CA THR A 204 -5.03 0.10 -5.20
C THR A 204 -5.10 0.39 -6.70
N ALA A 205 -4.00 0.77 -7.33
CA ALA A 205 -3.99 1.18 -8.73
C ALA A 205 -3.98 -0.01 -9.69
N THR A 206 -3.37 -1.13 -9.29
CA THR A 206 -3.11 -2.27 -10.17
C THR A 206 -3.81 -3.56 -9.74
N GLY A 207 -4.36 -3.64 -8.52
CA GLY A 207 -4.85 -4.90 -7.95
C GLY A 207 -3.74 -5.92 -7.72
N ALA A 208 -2.49 -5.44 -7.62
CA ALA A 208 -1.32 -6.28 -7.42
C ALA A 208 -1.04 -6.51 -5.94
N PHE A 209 -0.49 -7.69 -5.62
CA PHE A 209 0.03 -8.01 -4.30
C PHE A 209 1.56 -7.96 -4.30
N THR A 210 2.12 -7.25 -3.33
CA THR A 210 3.56 -7.16 -3.09
C THR A 210 3.90 -7.80 -1.76
N THR A 211 4.72 -8.86 -1.78
CA THR A 211 5.21 -9.55 -0.57
C THR A 211 6.60 -9.08 -0.19
N VAL A 212 6.88 -9.00 1.11
CA VAL A 212 8.25 -8.76 1.60
C VAL A 212 9.11 -9.99 1.30
N PRO A 213 10.30 -9.85 0.68
CA PRO A 213 11.20 -10.98 0.43
C PRO A 213 11.64 -11.66 1.74
N ALA A 214 11.62 -13.00 1.81
CA ALA A 214 11.96 -13.78 3.01
C ALA A 214 13.37 -13.46 3.57
N ARG A 215 14.32 -13.07 2.71
CA ARG A 215 15.65 -12.63 3.14
C ARG A 215 15.63 -11.33 3.95
N SER A 216 14.60 -10.51 3.79
CA SER A 216 14.40 -9.30 4.59
C SER A 216 13.88 -9.65 5.99
N LEU A 217 12.98 -10.65 6.12
CA LEU A 217 12.42 -11.09 7.39
C LEU A 217 13.47 -11.64 8.36
N SER A 218 14.46 -12.42 7.87
CA SER A 218 15.53 -12.98 8.70
C SER A 218 16.51 -11.92 9.22
N PHE A 219 16.68 -10.81 8.50
CA PHE A 219 17.54 -9.70 8.93
C PHE A 219 16.86 -8.81 9.99
N PHE A 220 15.54 -8.67 9.95
CA PHE A 220 14.78 -7.83 10.89
C PHE A 220 14.67 -8.44 12.28
N ASN A 221 14.67 -9.78 12.39
CA ASN A 221 14.63 -10.48 13.68
C ASN A 221 15.97 -10.48 14.45
N SER A 222 17.08 -10.05 13.85
CA SER A 222 18.42 -10.22 14.42
C SER A 222 19.24 -8.95 14.67
N SER A 223 18.75 -7.74 14.32
CA SER A 223 19.57 -6.53 14.50
C SER A 223 18.78 -5.23 14.61
N PRO A 224 19.16 -4.31 15.52
CA PRO A 224 18.53 -3.00 15.58
C PRO A 224 18.93 -2.17 14.34
N ARG A 225 17.93 -1.77 13.55
CA ARG A 225 17.94 -0.72 12.50
C ARG A 225 19.23 -0.60 11.65
N SER A 226 19.63 -1.65 10.94
CA SER A 226 20.78 -1.53 10.03
C SER A 226 20.38 -1.01 8.63
N ALA A 227 21.19 -0.12 8.07
CA ALA A 227 20.99 0.47 6.74
C ALA A 227 20.89 -0.55 5.59
N THR A 228 21.31 -1.79 5.81
CA THR A 228 21.32 -2.88 4.84
C THR A 228 19.91 -3.46 4.63
N SER A 229 19.11 -3.54 5.68
CA SER A 229 17.71 -4.04 5.62
C SER A 229 16.81 -3.17 4.76
N ARG A 230 17.02 -1.84 4.79
CA ARG A 230 16.25 -0.87 4.00
C ARG A 230 16.42 -1.03 2.48
N LYS A 231 17.58 -1.53 2.03
CA LYS A 231 17.87 -1.70 0.59
C LYS A 231 17.02 -2.79 -0.07
N THR A 232 16.70 -3.85 0.65
CA THR A 232 16.02 -5.03 0.08
C THR A 232 14.52 -4.82 -0.06
N LEU A 233 13.91 -4.09 0.90
CA LEU A 233 12.47 -3.76 0.85
C LEU A 233 12.13 -2.83 -0.32
N VAL A 234 12.98 -1.81 -0.53
CA VAL A 234 12.76 -0.81 -1.58
C VAL A 234 12.92 -1.40 -2.99
N SER A 235 13.76 -2.45 -3.15
CA SER A 235 13.93 -3.13 -4.45
C SER A 235 12.78 -4.06 -4.84
N SER A 236 11.85 -4.36 -3.92
CA SER A 236 10.73 -5.27 -4.14
C SER A 236 9.42 -4.58 -4.57
N VAL A 237 9.42 -3.25 -4.72
CA VAL A 237 8.28 -2.54 -5.32
C VAL A 237 8.14 -2.98 -6.78
N PRO A 238 6.97 -3.45 -7.25
CA PRO A 238 6.78 -4.01 -8.59
C PRO A 238 7.18 -3.05 -9.71
N ARG A 239 7.67 -3.62 -10.80
CA ARG A 239 7.93 -2.89 -12.05
C ARG A 239 6.65 -2.46 -12.73
#